data_464564bf9d0774eff90432e0f27f7642
#
_entry.id   464564bf9d0774eff90432e0f27f7642
#
_cell.length_a   1.000
_cell.length_b   1.000
_cell.length_c   1.000
_cell.angle_alpha   90.00
_cell.angle_beta   90.00
_cell.angle_gamma   90.00
#
_symmetry.space_group_name_H-M   'P 1'
#
loop_
_entity.id
_entity.type
_entity.pdbx_description
1 polymer ?
#
loop_
_entity_poly.entity_id
_entity_poly.type
_entity_poly.pdbx_seq_one_letter_code
_entity_poly.pdbx_strand_id
1 'polypeptide(L)'
;MNPYTNRDVRRYVRAFLERFCSDGEQRLLVLGINPGRFGSGITGVTFTDPVALADSCGIANDLPRRRELSSIFVYDLIQRLGGPAPFYRRFFLTAVCPLGFTRDGRNLNYYDEPALARAVTPFIVRTMAQQLALGARRDHAVVFGRGQNHRFLQRLNDEHGWFGELHAIDHPRFILQYRRKQSGAYAARYAELFARLAA
;
A
#
# COMPACT_ATOMS: atom_id res chain seq x y z
N MET A 1 7.00 -3.04 -14.50
CA MET A 1 6.58 -1.61 -14.50
C MET A 1 7.15 -0.95 -13.27
N ASN A 2 7.95 0.10 -13.48
CA ASN A 2 8.52 0.92 -12.40
C ASN A 2 7.96 2.35 -12.54
N PRO A 3 7.01 2.79 -11.71
CA PRO A 3 6.43 4.12 -11.82
C PRO A 3 7.45 5.24 -11.57
N TYR A 4 8.46 4.97 -10.77
CA TYR A 4 9.45 5.97 -10.33
C TYR A 4 10.49 6.37 -11.41
N THR A 5 10.49 5.73 -12.57
CA THR A 5 11.32 6.17 -13.72
C THR A 5 10.74 7.42 -14.38
N ASN A 6 9.44 7.69 -14.23
CA ASN A 6 8.77 8.88 -14.76
C ASN A 6 9.03 10.11 -13.86
N ARG A 7 9.38 11.25 -14.46
CA ARG A 7 9.68 12.50 -13.76
C ARG A 7 8.45 13.07 -13.02
N ASP A 8 7.29 13.05 -13.67
CA ASP A 8 6.06 13.58 -13.07
C ASP A 8 5.59 12.73 -11.90
N VAL A 9 5.70 11.40 -12.02
CA VAL A 9 5.41 10.49 -10.90
C VAL A 9 6.32 10.79 -9.71
N ARG A 10 7.62 11.00 -9.93
CA ARG A 10 8.53 11.40 -8.82
C ARG A 10 8.13 12.73 -8.19
N ARG A 11 7.62 13.69 -8.98
CA ARG A 11 7.09 14.97 -8.46
C ARG A 11 5.87 14.75 -7.57
N TYR A 12 4.92 13.91 -7.98
CA TYR A 12 3.74 13.59 -7.16
C TYR A 12 4.13 12.88 -5.86
N VAL A 13 5.02 11.89 -5.94
CA VAL A 13 5.52 11.17 -4.76
C VAL A 13 6.25 12.12 -3.81
N ARG A 14 7.10 13.01 -4.32
CA ARG A 14 7.78 14.00 -3.50
C ARG A 14 6.78 14.92 -2.79
N ALA A 15 5.84 15.51 -3.51
CA ALA A 15 4.78 16.35 -2.94
C ALA A 15 3.96 15.63 -1.87
N PHE A 16 3.68 14.33 -2.10
CA PHE A 16 2.99 13.49 -1.12
C PHE A 16 3.82 13.28 0.15
N LEU A 17 5.08 12.92 0.02
CA LEU A 17 5.99 12.70 1.15
C LEU A 17 6.25 13.99 1.94
N GLU A 18 6.48 15.11 1.26
CA GLU A 18 6.64 16.42 1.88
C GLU A 18 5.39 16.82 2.68
N ARG A 19 4.20 16.54 2.14
CA ARG A 19 2.93 16.91 2.79
C ARG A 19 2.58 16.04 3.99
N PHE A 20 2.88 14.73 3.95
CA PHE A 20 2.36 13.77 4.92
C PHE A 20 3.43 13.02 5.73
N CYS A 21 4.69 13.09 5.34
CA CYS A 21 5.75 12.25 5.92
C CYS A 21 7.02 13.02 6.29
N SER A 22 6.97 14.36 6.38
CA SER A 22 8.13 15.20 6.68
C SER A 22 8.34 15.51 8.17
N ASP A 23 7.52 14.95 9.04
CA ASP A 23 7.51 15.21 10.49
C ASP A 23 8.50 14.36 11.30
N GLY A 24 9.15 13.37 10.69
CA GLY A 24 10.10 12.46 11.35
C GLY A 24 9.43 11.38 12.21
N GLU A 25 8.10 11.29 12.23
CA GLU A 25 7.37 10.31 13.04
C GLU A 25 7.55 8.88 12.53
N GLN A 26 7.63 7.93 13.44
CA GLN A 26 7.64 6.51 13.10
C GLN A 26 6.24 6.04 12.70
N ARG A 27 6.16 5.33 11.59
CA ARG A 27 4.89 4.87 11.02
C ARG A 27 4.79 3.35 10.97
N LEU A 28 3.61 2.84 11.28
CA LEU A 28 3.26 1.44 11.04
C LEU A 28 3.08 1.21 9.53
N LEU A 29 3.75 0.20 8.98
CA LEU A 29 3.62 -0.13 7.57
C LEU A 29 2.31 -0.87 7.29
N VAL A 30 1.63 -0.44 6.24
CA VAL A 30 0.46 -1.11 5.68
C VAL A 30 0.82 -1.59 4.28
N LEU A 31 1.03 -2.89 4.17
CA LEU A 31 1.66 -3.55 3.03
C LEU A 31 0.63 -4.12 2.06
N GLY A 32 0.53 -3.55 0.88
CA GLY A 32 -0.17 -4.14 -0.26
C GLY A 32 0.66 -5.22 -0.95
N ILE A 33 0.20 -5.66 -2.12
CA ILE A 33 0.88 -6.67 -2.94
C ILE A 33 1.96 -6.00 -3.78
N ASN A 34 1.55 -5.32 -4.83
CA ASN A 34 2.39 -4.55 -5.75
C ASN A 34 1.55 -3.53 -6.54
N PRO A 35 2.17 -2.50 -7.14
CA PRO A 35 1.48 -1.48 -7.91
C PRO A 35 0.61 -2.03 -9.03
N GLY A 36 -0.66 -1.64 -9.05
CA GLY A 36 -1.55 -1.85 -10.17
C GLY A 36 -1.40 -0.76 -11.22
N ARG A 37 -1.64 -1.10 -12.50
CA ARG A 37 -1.41 -0.23 -13.67
C ARG A 37 -2.28 1.03 -13.75
N PHE A 38 -3.33 1.15 -12.94
CA PHE A 38 -4.28 2.28 -12.98
C PHE A 38 -4.31 3.14 -11.72
N GLY A 39 -3.66 2.69 -10.65
CA GLY A 39 -3.51 3.41 -9.39
C GLY A 39 -2.06 3.78 -9.14
N SER A 40 -1.44 3.15 -8.16
CA SER A 40 -0.06 3.42 -7.80
C SER A 40 0.97 3.22 -8.91
N GLY A 41 0.64 2.47 -9.95
CA GLY A 41 1.49 2.33 -11.15
C GLY A 41 1.60 3.60 -11.99
N ILE A 42 0.69 4.56 -11.83
CA ILE A 42 0.72 5.85 -12.54
C ILE A 42 0.88 7.04 -11.60
N THR A 43 0.46 6.95 -10.35
CA THR A 43 0.67 8.01 -9.35
C THR A 43 1.97 7.87 -8.58
N GLY A 44 2.52 6.65 -8.46
CA GLY A 44 3.63 6.31 -7.59
C GLY A 44 3.27 6.23 -6.10
N VAL A 45 2.06 6.64 -5.71
CA VAL A 45 1.59 6.60 -4.32
C VAL A 45 0.71 5.36 -4.12
N THR A 46 1.08 4.53 -3.17
CA THR A 46 0.41 3.23 -2.95
C THR A 46 -1.06 3.40 -2.58
N PHE A 47 -1.95 2.60 -3.17
CA PHE A 47 -3.41 2.66 -3.03
C PHE A 47 -4.04 4.01 -3.38
N THR A 48 -3.34 4.86 -4.12
CA THR A 48 -3.80 6.20 -4.47
C THR A 48 -3.94 6.32 -5.98
N ASP A 49 -5.17 6.43 -6.46
CA ASP A 49 -5.46 6.73 -7.86
C ASP A 49 -5.38 8.25 -8.14
N PRO A 50 -5.40 8.70 -9.41
CA PRO A 50 -5.31 10.12 -9.75
C PRO A 50 -6.39 10.99 -9.11
N VAL A 51 -7.59 10.45 -8.91
CA VAL A 51 -8.71 11.18 -8.29
C VAL A 51 -8.45 11.36 -6.78
N ALA A 52 -8.05 10.30 -6.09
CA ALA A 52 -7.71 10.37 -4.67
C ALA A 52 -6.47 11.25 -4.41
N LEU A 53 -5.49 11.22 -5.32
CA LEU A 53 -4.31 12.09 -5.23
C LEU A 53 -4.70 13.58 -5.29
N ALA A 54 -5.61 13.95 -6.20
CA ALA A 54 -6.09 15.33 -6.32
C ALA A 54 -7.07 15.68 -5.19
N ASP A 55 -8.15 14.92 -5.06
CA ASP A 55 -9.32 15.31 -4.27
C ASP A 55 -9.13 15.06 -2.77
N SER A 56 -8.43 13.98 -2.40
CA SER A 56 -8.21 13.62 -0.99
C SER A 56 -6.86 14.08 -0.46
N CYS A 57 -5.79 13.98 -1.27
CA CYS A 57 -4.45 14.39 -0.85
C CYS A 57 -4.14 15.85 -1.18
N GLY A 58 -4.97 16.53 -2.00
CA GLY A 58 -4.75 17.94 -2.42
C GLY A 58 -3.50 18.11 -3.28
N ILE A 59 -3.12 17.07 -4.05
CA ILE A 59 -1.97 17.11 -4.97
C ILE A 59 -2.50 17.11 -6.39
N ALA A 60 -2.48 18.29 -7.02
CA ALA A 60 -2.91 18.47 -8.40
C ALA A 60 -2.09 17.60 -9.35
N ASN A 61 -2.76 16.99 -10.33
CA ASN A 61 -2.13 16.17 -11.35
C ASN A 61 -2.92 16.22 -12.66
N ASP A 62 -2.21 15.99 -13.78
CA ASP A 62 -2.77 15.98 -15.13
C ASP A 62 -3.06 14.55 -15.62
N LEU A 63 -3.08 13.58 -14.71
CA LEU A 63 -3.34 12.17 -15.01
C LEU A 63 -4.83 11.96 -15.36
N PRO A 64 -5.14 10.98 -16.23
CA PRO A 64 -6.53 10.64 -16.51
C PRO A 64 -7.33 10.37 -15.23
N ARG A 65 -8.46 11.06 -15.05
CA ARG A 65 -9.32 10.92 -13.86
C ARG A 65 -9.99 9.53 -13.83
N ARG A 66 -9.27 8.56 -13.37
CA ARG A 66 -9.70 7.17 -13.27
C ARG A 66 -9.61 6.69 -11.83
N ARG A 67 -10.71 6.14 -11.31
CA ARG A 67 -10.76 5.52 -9.98
C ARG A 67 -10.35 4.05 -10.04
N GLU A 68 -9.66 3.60 -8.99
CA GLU A 68 -9.31 2.20 -8.76
C GLU A 68 -10.04 1.66 -7.53
N LEU A 69 -10.56 0.42 -7.61
CA LEU A 69 -11.33 -0.18 -6.51
C LEU A 69 -10.58 -0.19 -5.18
N SER A 70 -9.29 -0.54 -5.21
CA SER A 70 -8.48 -0.55 -3.99
C SER A 70 -8.36 0.84 -3.37
N SER A 71 -8.17 1.87 -4.19
CA SER A 71 -8.09 3.27 -3.77
C SER A 71 -9.41 3.73 -3.15
N ILE A 72 -10.54 3.42 -3.78
CA ILE A 72 -11.89 3.78 -3.27
C ILE A 72 -12.07 3.25 -1.84
N PHE A 73 -11.78 1.98 -1.60
CA PHE A 73 -11.93 1.38 -0.28
C PHE A 73 -10.96 1.96 0.74
N VAL A 74 -9.70 2.12 0.34
CA VAL A 74 -8.65 2.63 1.25
C VAL A 74 -8.94 4.08 1.65
N TYR A 75 -9.43 4.92 0.74
CA TYR A 75 -9.79 6.29 1.08
C TYR A 75 -11.08 6.40 1.89
N ASP A 76 -12.06 5.46 1.76
CA ASP A 76 -13.17 5.36 2.72
C ASP A 76 -12.65 5.01 4.13
N LEU A 77 -11.73 4.07 4.24
CA LEU A 77 -11.07 3.74 5.52
C LEU A 77 -10.30 4.92 6.10
N ILE A 78 -9.52 5.63 5.28
CA ILE A 78 -8.76 6.82 5.68
C ILE A 78 -9.70 7.91 6.22
N GLN A 79 -10.84 8.15 5.58
CA GLN A 79 -11.83 9.13 6.06
C GLN A 79 -12.41 8.74 7.41
N ARG A 80 -12.69 7.46 7.65
CA ARG A 80 -13.15 6.95 8.96
C ARG A 80 -12.11 7.13 10.07
N LEU A 81 -10.85 7.20 9.71
CA LEU A 81 -9.72 7.44 10.63
C LEU A 81 -9.33 8.93 10.75
N GLY A 82 -10.21 9.84 10.33
CA GLY A 82 -10.03 11.28 10.47
C GLY A 82 -9.42 11.98 9.25
N GLY A 83 -9.30 11.27 8.12
CA GLY A 83 -8.78 11.82 6.87
C GLY A 83 -7.26 11.57 6.68
N PRO A 84 -6.70 12.07 5.55
CA PRO A 84 -5.33 11.78 5.16
C PRO A 84 -4.27 12.24 6.18
N ALA A 85 -4.38 13.45 6.73
CA ALA A 85 -3.34 13.97 7.62
C ALA A 85 -3.20 13.16 8.93
N PRO A 86 -4.26 12.88 9.72
CA PRO A 86 -4.14 12.01 10.89
C PRO A 86 -3.77 10.57 10.55
N PHE A 87 -4.24 10.05 9.41
CA PHE A 87 -3.90 8.71 8.97
C PHE A 87 -2.40 8.56 8.67
N TYR A 88 -1.88 9.40 7.77
CA TYR A 88 -0.48 9.31 7.33
C TYR A 88 0.54 9.73 8.40
N ARG A 89 0.13 10.38 9.48
CA ARG A 89 0.99 10.58 10.65
C ARG A 89 1.32 9.27 11.37
N ARG A 90 0.44 8.28 11.32
CA ARG A 90 0.56 7.01 12.05
C ARG A 90 0.88 5.82 11.16
N PHE A 91 0.45 5.85 9.90
CA PHE A 91 0.54 4.75 8.95
C PHE A 91 1.23 5.16 7.66
N PHE A 92 1.97 4.24 7.07
CA PHE A 92 2.55 4.41 5.74
C PHE A 92 2.07 3.28 4.83
N LEU A 93 1.30 3.64 3.79
CA LEU A 93 0.85 2.71 2.76
C LEU A 93 2.00 2.40 1.81
N THR A 94 2.37 1.15 1.72
CA THR A 94 3.40 0.66 0.82
C THR A 94 3.02 -0.69 0.21
N ALA A 95 3.93 -1.35 -0.48
CA ALA A 95 3.73 -2.67 -1.05
C ALA A 95 4.89 -3.59 -0.69
N VAL A 96 4.61 -4.89 -0.57
CA VAL A 96 5.65 -5.92 -0.39
C VAL A 96 6.64 -5.85 -1.55
N CYS A 97 6.15 -5.75 -2.80
CA CYS A 97 6.98 -5.48 -3.96
C CYS A 97 6.61 -4.12 -4.57
N PRO A 98 7.49 -3.10 -4.53
CA PRO A 98 7.19 -1.77 -5.09
C PRO A 98 7.27 -1.69 -6.61
N LEU A 99 7.44 -2.81 -7.31
CA LEU A 99 7.36 -2.91 -8.77
C LEU A 99 6.05 -3.54 -9.22
N GLY A 100 5.43 -3.01 -10.27
CA GLY A 100 4.26 -3.60 -10.89
C GLY A 100 4.62 -4.58 -12.01
N PHE A 101 3.80 -5.59 -12.23
CA PHE A 101 3.96 -6.58 -13.29
C PHE A 101 2.70 -6.69 -14.13
N THR A 102 2.89 -6.89 -15.42
CA THR A 102 1.77 -7.09 -16.37
C THR A 102 2.12 -8.18 -17.36
N ARG A 103 1.12 -8.97 -17.75
CA ARG A 103 1.18 -9.91 -18.89
C ARG A 103 -0.12 -9.77 -19.68
N ASP A 104 -0.03 -9.68 -20.99
CA ASP A 104 -1.16 -9.55 -21.92
C ASP A 104 -2.15 -8.45 -21.49
N GLY A 105 -1.62 -7.31 -21.04
CA GLY A 105 -2.42 -6.17 -20.58
C GLY A 105 -3.15 -6.39 -19.25
N ARG A 106 -2.87 -7.45 -18.49
CA ARG A 106 -3.42 -7.73 -17.17
C ARG A 106 -2.36 -7.57 -16.08
N ASN A 107 -2.77 -7.09 -14.90
CA ASN A 107 -1.88 -7.05 -13.75
C ASN A 107 -1.53 -8.46 -13.29
N LEU A 108 -0.26 -8.68 -12.96
CA LEU A 108 0.23 -9.85 -12.23
C LEU A 108 0.65 -9.45 -10.82
N ASN A 109 0.40 -10.30 -9.85
CA ASN A 109 1.02 -10.20 -8.55
C ASN A 109 2.43 -10.81 -8.63
N TYR A 110 3.35 -10.29 -7.85
CA TYR A 110 4.74 -10.77 -7.83
C TYR A 110 4.86 -12.27 -7.51
N TYR A 111 3.86 -12.87 -6.88
CA TYR A 111 3.81 -14.28 -6.48
C TYR A 111 2.97 -15.18 -7.40
N ASP A 112 2.35 -14.65 -8.44
CA ASP A 112 1.50 -15.45 -9.35
C ASP A 112 2.30 -16.50 -10.12
N GLU A 113 3.61 -16.27 -10.27
CA GLU A 113 4.55 -17.18 -10.93
C GLU A 113 5.77 -17.44 -10.05
N PRO A 114 6.12 -18.73 -9.81
CA PRO A 114 7.27 -19.07 -8.98
C PRO A 114 8.60 -18.48 -9.46
N ALA A 115 8.80 -18.39 -10.78
CA ALA A 115 9.99 -17.80 -11.37
C ALA A 115 10.09 -16.30 -11.09
N LEU A 116 8.97 -15.58 -11.23
CA LEU A 116 8.89 -14.15 -10.92
C LEU A 116 9.14 -13.91 -9.41
N ALA A 117 8.46 -14.67 -8.56
CA ALA A 117 8.64 -14.57 -7.12
C ALA A 117 10.11 -14.72 -6.71
N ARG A 118 10.80 -15.75 -7.24
CA ARG A 118 12.25 -15.94 -6.99
C ARG A 118 13.09 -14.77 -7.47
N ALA A 119 12.83 -14.29 -8.69
CA ALA A 119 13.59 -13.20 -9.29
C ALA A 119 13.48 -11.87 -8.51
N VAL A 120 12.31 -11.57 -7.92
CA VAL A 120 12.07 -10.31 -7.21
C VAL A 120 12.36 -10.38 -5.72
N THR A 121 12.51 -11.56 -5.12
CA THR A 121 12.75 -11.72 -3.68
C THR A 121 13.96 -10.91 -3.20
N PRO A 122 15.14 -10.92 -3.83
CA PRO A 122 16.28 -10.10 -3.37
C PRO A 122 15.99 -8.60 -3.40
N PHE A 123 15.20 -8.15 -4.35
CA PHE A 123 14.76 -6.75 -4.45
C PHE A 123 13.77 -6.41 -3.32
N ILE A 124 12.81 -7.28 -3.03
CA ILE A 124 11.87 -7.12 -1.92
C ILE A 124 12.61 -7.00 -0.58
N VAL A 125 13.54 -7.91 -0.31
CA VAL A 125 14.35 -7.91 0.92
C VAL A 125 15.11 -6.60 1.06
N ARG A 126 15.79 -6.16 0.01
CA ARG A 126 16.54 -4.90 0.03
C ARG A 126 15.65 -3.68 0.27
N THR A 127 14.52 -3.59 -0.43
CA THR A 127 13.60 -2.44 -0.31
C THR A 127 12.87 -2.43 1.03
N MET A 128 12.57 -3.59 1.62
CA MET A 128 12.01 -3.68 2.96
C MET A 128 13.01 -3.19 4.01
N ALA A 129 14.26 -3.62 3.93
CA ALA A 129 15.32 -3.13 4.82
C ALA A 129 15.50 -1.61 4.73
N GLN A 130 15.40 -1.02 3.53
CA GLN A 130 15.45 0.42 3.33
C GLN A 130 14.26 1.15 3.99
N GLN A 131 13.03 0.63 3.83
CA GLN A 131 11.84 1.21 4.47
C GLN A 131 11.94 1.18 6.00
N LEU A 132 12.45 0.08 6.56
CA LEU A 132 12.69 -0.03 8.01
C LEU A 132 13.75 0.96 8.50
N ALA A 133 14.81 1.16 7.72
CA ALA A 133 15.88 2.12 8.03
C ALA A 133 15.39 3.58 7.99
N LEU A 134 14.31 3.87 7.27
CA LEU A 134 13.67 5.19 7.25
C LEU A 134 12.77 5.47 8.47
N GLY A 135 12.76 4.60 9.48
CA GLY A 135 12.04 4.81 10.73
C GLY A 135 10.65 4.17 10.79
N ALA A 136 10.40 3.08 10.06
CA ALA A 136 9.17 2.33 10.23
C ALA A 136 9.12 1.62 11.59
N ARG A 137 7.92 1.58 12.21
CA ARG A 137 7.68 0.77 13.41
C ARG A 137 7.92 -0.71 13.10
N ARG A 138 8.42 -1.45 14.07
CA ARG A 138 8.77 -2.88 13.93
C ARG A 138 7.94 -3.80 14.83
N ASP A 139 7.12 -3.26 15.69
CA ASP A 139 6.22 -4.04 16.56
C ASP A 139 5.11 -4.72 15.77
N HIS A 140 4.43 -3.98 14.89
CA HIS A 140 3.32 -4.44 14.08
C HIS A 140 3.44 -4.00 12.62
N ALA A 141 2.87 -4.79 11.69
CA ALA A 141 2.56 -4.36 10.34
C ALA A 141 1.20 -4.91 9.89
N VAL A 142 0.48 -4.17 9.05
CA VAL A 142 -0.77 -4.62 8.44
C VAL A 142 -0.49 -5.13 7.02
N VAL A 143 -1.06 -6.28 6.66
CA VAL A 143 -0.88 -6.91 5.34
C VAL A 143 -2.23 -7.03 4.65
N PHE A 144 -2.41 -6.32 3.54
CA PHE A 144 -3.55 -6.53 2.66
C PHE A 144 -3.37 -7.77 1.81
N GLY A 145 -4.22 -8.79 2.04
CA GLY A 145 -4.20 -10.09 1.36
C GLY A 145 -3.80 -11.24 2.28
N ARG A 146 -4.79 -11.88 2.90
CA ARG A 146 -4.65 -13.03 3.83
C ARG A 146 -4.04 -14.29 3.20
N GLY A 147 -4.05 -14.38 1.85
CA GLY A 147 -3.61 -15.57 1.14
C GLY A 147 -2.10 -15.60 0.87
N GLN A 148 -1.74 -15.64 -0.41
CA GLN A 148 -0.34 -15.79 -0.86
C GLN A 148 0.55 -14.62 -0.43
N ASN A 149 0.03 -13.38 -0.43
CA ASN A 149 0.80 -12.21 0.00
C ASN A 149 1.25 -12.33 1.46
N HIS A 150 0.32 -12.69 2.35
CA HIS A 150 0.65 -12.88 3.76
C HIS A 150 1.64 -14.02 3.96
N ARG A 151 1.39 -15.22 3.37
CA ARG A 151 2.32 -16.36 3.50
C ARG A 151 3.73 -16.07 3.00
N PHE A 152 3.83 -15.33 1.90
CA PHE A 152 5.13 -14.93 1.37
C PHE A 152 5.87 -13.97 2.32
N LEU A 153 5.17 -12.94 2.80
CA LEU A 153 5.75 -11.98 3.72
C LEU A 153 6.08 -12.60 5.08
N GLN A 154 5.22 -13.50 5.60
CA GLN A 154 5.47 -14.19 6.85
C GLN A 154 6.78 -14.99 6.79
N ARG A 155 6.99 -15.76 5.71
CA ARG A 155 8.24 -16.50 5.53
C ARG A 155 9.48 -15.59 5.57
N LEU A 156 9.43 -14.44 4.87
CA LEU A 156 10.53 -13.48 4.91
C LEU A 156 10.66 -12.81 6.28
N ASN A 157 9.55 -12.58 6.96
CA ASN A 157 9.56 -12.03 8.31
C ASN A 157 10.20 -13.01 9.32
N ASP A 158 9.90 -14.30 9.20
CA ASP A 158 10.51 -15.36 10.03
C ASP A 158 12.02 -15.46 9.79
N GLU A 159 12.47 -15.21 8.55
CA GLU A 159 13.89 -15.25 8.16
C GLU A 159 14.66 -13.99 8.61
N HIS A 160 14.02 -12.81 8.53
CA HIS A 160 14.72 -11.53 8.70
C HIS A 160 14.35 -10.75 9.97
N GLY A 161 13.31 -11.15 10.70
CA GLY A 161 12.87 -10.48 11.94
C GLY A 161 12.47 -9.02 11.73
N TRP A 162 11.73 -8.70 10.67
CA TRP A 162 11.34 -7.32 10.35
C TRP A 162 10.32 -6.75 11.32
N PHE A 163 9.30 -7.55 11.65
CA PHE A 163 8.15 -7.14 12.46
C PHE A 163 7.83 -8.17 13.54
N GLY A 164 7.38 -7.70 14.70
CA GLY A 164 6.93 -8.57 15.79
C GLY A 164 5.64 -9.31 15.43
N GLU A 165 4.66 -8.62 14.85
CA GLU A 165 3.38 -9.23 14.45
C GLU A 165 2.88 -8.72 13.09
N LEU A 166 2.39 -9.63 12.24
CA LEU A 166 1.77 -9.33 10.95
C LEU A 166 0.24 -9.52 11.04
N HIS A 167 -0.50 -8.42 10.92
CA HIS A 167 -1.97 -8.43 10.91
C HIS A 167 -2.52 -8.56 9.49
N ALA A 168 -2.81 -9.79 9.05
CA ALA A 168 -3.34 -10.05 7.72
C ALA A 168 -4.85 -9.78 7.64
N ILE A 169 -5.25 -8.94 6.68
CA ILE A 169 -6.64 -8.62 6.39
C ILE A 169 -6.94 -8.77 4.89
N ASP A 170 -8.23 -8.84 4.53
CA ASP A 170 -8.60 -9.02 3.14
C ASP A 170 -8.18 -7.82 2.27
N HIS A 171 -7.76 -8.10 1.04
CA HIS A 171 -7.30 -7.05 0.13
C HIS A 171 -8.47 -6.13 -0.28
N PRO A 172 -8.31 -4.80 -0.30
CA PRO A 172 -9.35 -3.84 -0.65
C PRO A 172 -10.07 -4.14 -1.96
N ARG A 173 -9.36 -4.54 -3.00
CA ARG A 173 -9.95 -4.91 -4.28
C ARG A 173 -10.88 -6.12 -4.16
N PHE A 174 -10.51 -7.14 -3.38
CA PHE A 174 -11.34 -8.31 -3.15
C PHE A 174 -12.68 -7.90 -2.50
N ILE A 175 -12.65 -7.02 -1.53
CA ILE A 175 -13.85 -6.54 -0.84
C ILE A 175 -14.79 -5.83 -1.83
N LEU A 176 -14.30 -4.86 -2.61
CA LEU A 176 -15.16 -4.11 -3.54
C LEU A 176 -15.58 -4.94 -4.76
N GLN A 177 -14.83 -5.96 -5.13
CA GLN A 177 -15.17 -6.82 -6.25
C GLN A 177 -16.17 -7.94 -5.88
N TYR A 178 -16.03 -8.53 -4.70
CA TYR A 178 -16.78 -9.74 -4.32
C TYR A 178 -17.64 -9.58 -3.05
N ARG A 179 -17.42 -8.54 -2.24
CA ARG A 179 -18.09 -8.28 -0.95
C ARG A 179 -18.64 -6.85 -0.85
N ARG A 180 -18.97 -6.23 -1.98
CA ARG A 180 -19.33 -4.81 -2.08
C ARG A 180 -20.46 -4.42 -1.11
N LYS A 181 -21.49 -5.25 -0.97
CA LYS A 181 -22.59 -4.99 -0.03
C LYS A 181 -22.16 -4.95 1.44
N GLN A 182 -21.03 -5.55 1.77
CA GLN A 182 -20.47 -5.61 3.12
C GLN A 182 -19.28 -4.64 3.30
N SER A 183 -18.93 -3.83 2.29
CA SER A 183 -17.75 -2.98 2.32
C SER A 183 -17.72 -2.03 3.52
N GLY A 184 -18.86 -1.48 3.92
CA GLY A 184 -18.97 -0.62 5.10
C GLY A 184 -18.63 -1.35 6.40
N ALA A 185 -19.08 -2.60 6.58
CA ALA A 185 -18.74 -3.42 7.75
C ALA A 185 -17.24 -3.80 7.76
N TYR A 186 -16.66 -4.10 6.59
CA TYR A 186 -15.22 -4.29 6.46
C TYR A 186 -14.43 -3.04 6.84
N ALA A 187 -14.83 -1.87 6.34
CA ALA A 187 -14.17 -0.60 6.63
C ALA A 187 -14.25 -0.25 8.11
N ALA A 188 -15.39 -0.46 8.78
CA ALA A 188 -15.54 -0.25 10.23
C ALA A 188 -14.60 -1.15 11.03
N ARG A 189 -14.61 -2.46 10.77
CA ARG A 189 -13.73 -3.43 11.45
C ARG A 189 -12.24 -3.11 11.22
N TYR A 190 -11.87 -2.63 10.02
CA TYR A 190 -10.49 -2.22 9.75
C TYR A 190 -10.15 -0.93 10.49
N ALA A 191 -11.06 0.03 10.57
CA ALA A 191 -10.84 1.24 11.36
C ALA A 191 -10.60 0.92 12.84
N GLU A 192 -11.33 -0.02 13.43
CA GLU A 192 -11.11 -0.51 14.81
C GLU A 192 -9.72 -1.15 14.97
N LEU A 193 -9.31 -2.02 14.02
CA LEU A 193 -7.97 -2.61 14.04
C LEU A 193 -6.88 -1.53 13.97
N PHE A 194 -7.01 -0.60 13.03
CA PHE A 194 -6.03 0.47 12.84
C PHE A 194 -5.97 1.40 14.06
N ALA A 195 -7.11 1.76 14.66
CA ALA A 195 -7.15 2.57 15.88
C ALA A 195 -6.41 1.88 17.04
N ARG A 196 -6.62 0.56 17.22
CA ARG A 196 -5.93 -0.23 18.24
C ARG A 196 -4.41 -0.31 18.01
N LEU A 197 -3.97 -0.48 16.76
CA LEU A 197 -2.54 -0.58 16.42
C LEU A 197 -1.82 0.78 16.47
N ALA A 198 -2.57 1.88 16.42
CA ALA A 198 -2.04 3.24 16.49
C ALA A 198 -1.89 3.76 17.92
N ALA A 199 -2.50 3.07 18.89
CA ALA A 199 -2.37 3.38 20.30
C ALA A 199 -1.01 2.96 20.83
#